data_931427b1b9cf3d9b29ea75687a48c907
#
_entry.id   931427b1b9cf3d9b29ea75687a48c907
#
_cell.length_a   1.000
_cell.length_b   1.000
_cell.length_c   1.000
_cell.angle_alpha   90.00
_cell.angle_beta   90.00
_cell.angle_gamma   90.00
#
_symmetry.space_group_name_H-M   'P 1'
#
loop_
_entity.id
_entity.type
_entity.pdbx_description
1 polymer ?
#
loop_
_entity_poly.entity_id
_entity_poly.type
_entity_poly.pdbx_seq_one_letter_code
_entity_poly.pdbx_strand_id
1 'polypeptide(L)'
;ILIHISPMVIDLLLLHYNGKLCSINMENNFFIILGNQLFNPKILNKNNCNEVFMAEDLGLCTYFKHHKAKLYLFLTAMREYRDELTKNSIKVNYFKLDERDDNDKYSIFLAKFLKSKKINHIHMFEIEDKEFELELVSHLKKEDIEITFVKSPMFLFKREDFVPMAKGKKVYRMSSFYQKARKSLNILVDEDQKPIGGKWSFDEENRKKIPKGVEPPKNLKFKSSEHHNDIINLINKYFNKH
;
A
#
# COMPACT_ATOMS: atom_id res chain seq x y z
N ILE A 1 -1.86 44.27 -0.03
CA ILE A 1 -2.23 42.95 -0.61
C ILE A 1 -0.90 42.23 -0.90
N LEU A 2 -0.45 41.37 0.00
CA LEU A 2 0.72 40.51 -0.21
C LEU A 2 0.26 39.31 -1.04
N ILE A 3 0.66 39.32 -2.30
CA ILE A 3 0.46 38.15 -3.20
C ILE A 3 1.50 37.10 -2.77
N HIS A 4 1.03 36.01 -2.17
CA HIS A 4 1.87 34.85 -1.88
C HIS A 4 2.14 34.12 -3.20
N ILE A 5 3.28 34.39 -3.82
CA ILE A 5 3.73 33.69 -5.00
C ILE A 5 4.32 32.35 -4.52
N SER A 6 3.77 31.24 -5.02
CA SER A 6 4.25 29.90 -4.72
C SER A 6 5.74 29.75 -5.10
N PRO A 7 6.56 29.04 -4.32
CA PRO A 7 7.97 28.77 -4.66
C PRO A 7 8.16 28.23 -6.08
N MET A 8 7.20 27.46 -6.57
CA MET A 8 7.19 26.89 -7.93
C MET A 8 7.15 27.96 -9.03
N VAL A 9 6.55 29.14 -8.76
CA VAL A 9 6.46 30.23 -9.74
C VAL A 9 7.77 31.04 -9.77
N ILE A 10 8.47 31.11 -8.64
CA ILE A 10 9.77 31.77 -8.56
C ILE A 10 10.82 31.00 -9.35
N ASP A 11 10.82 29.67 -9.27
CA ASP A 11 11.72 28.80 -10.05
C ASP A 11 11.46 28.89 -11.55
N LEU A 12 10.19 29.02 -11.98
CA LEU A 12 9.84 29.23 -13.39
C LEU A 12 10.32 30.57 -13.92
N LEU A 13 10.30 31.64 -13.10
CA LEU A 13 10.74 32.98 -13.48
C LEU A 13 12.28 33.09 -13.55
N LEU A 14 13.00 32.36 -12.70
CA LEU A 14 14.47 32.33 -12.72
C LEU A 14 15.02 31.56 -13.94
N LEU A 15 14.29 30.54 -14.41
CA LEU A 15 14.65 29.78 -15.60
C LEU A 15 14.50 30.58 -16.93
N HIS A 16 13.64 31.61 -16.95
CA HIS A 16 13.47 32.46 -18.11
C HIS A 16 14.59 33.50 -18.30
N TYR A 17 15.38 33.79 -17.27
CA TYR A 17 16.44 34.79 -17.32
C TYR A 17 17.75 34.32 -17.96
N ASN A 18 18.00 33.02 -18.08
CA ASN A 18 19.27 32.47 -18.56
C ASN A 18 19.25 31.83 -19.96
N GLY A 19 18.17 32.00 -20.73
CA GLY A 19 18.15 31.61 -22.16
C GLY A 19 18.38 30.13 -22.47
N LYS A 20 18.36 29.24 -21.50
CA LYS A 20 18.32 27.80 -21.67
C LYS A 20 17.01 27.28 -21.15
N LEU A 21 16.11 26.93 -22.05
CA LEU A 21 15.03 25.98 -21.74
C LEU A 21 15.69 24.66 -21.33
N CYS A 22 15.99 24.53 -20.04
CA CYS A 22 16.18 23.24 -19.45
C CYS A 22 14.79 22.62 -19.43
N SER A 23 14.52 21.68 -20.34
CA SER A 23 13.37 20.80 -20.20
C SER A 23 13.50 20.19 -18.83
N ILE A 24 12.64 20.60 -17.89
CA ILE A 24 12.49 19.88 -16.63
C ILE A 24 11.96 18.51 -17.06
N ASN A 25 12.86 17.56 -17.27
CA ASN A 25 12.51 16.16 -17.26
C ASN A 25 11.99 15.92 -15.84
N MET A 26 10.69 16.02 -15.66
CA MET A 26 10.04 15.42 -14.50
C MET A 26 10.28 13.93 -14.68
N GLU A 27 11.32 13.40 -14.01
CA GLU A 27 11.59 11.97 -14.02
C GLU A 27 10.32 11.27 -13.57
N ASN A 28 9.76 10.48 -14.47
CA ASN A 28 8.60 9.69 -14.17
C ASN A 28 9.03 8.58 -13.22
N ASN A 29 8.47 8.58 -12.03
CA ASN A 29 8.78 7.59 -11.02
C ASN A 29 8.18 6.24 -11.38
N PHE A 30 9.01 5.21 -11.41
CA PHE A 30 8.57 3.83 -11.58
C PHE A 30 8.18 3.24 -10.22
N PHE A 31 6.93 2.80 -10.07
CA PHE A 31 6.41 2.29 -8.80
C PHE A 31 6.24 0.77 -8.80
N ILE A 32 6.58 0.16 -7.65
CA ILE A 32 6.22 -1.22 -7.34
C ILE A 32 5.00 -1.20 -6.43
N ILE A 33 3.93 -1.87 -6.83
CA ILE A 33 2.69 -1.97 -6.06
C ILE A 33 2.51 -3.40 -5.58
N LEU A 34 2.44 -3.58 -4.26
CA LEU A 34 2.15 -4.87 -3.64
C LEU A 34 0.64 -5.12 -3.55
N GLY A 35 0.25 -6.40 -3.47
CA GLY A 35 -1.16 -6.79 -3.47
C GLY A 35 -2.00 -6.29 -2.28
N ASN A 36 -1.36 -5.82 -1.21
CA ASN A 36 -2.02 -5.18 -0.06
C ASN A 36 -1.95 -3.64 -0.09
N GLN A 37 -1.41 -3.04 -1.16
CA GLN A 37 -1.18 -1.60 -1.30
C GLN A 37 -1.98 -0.98 -2.46
N LEU A 38 -3.21 -1.45 -2.65
CA LEU A 38 -4.10 -1.01 -3.73
C LEU A 38 -4.80 0.29 -3.35
N PHE A 39 -4.03 1.38 -3.30
CA PHE A 39 -4.51 2.69 -2.88
C PHE A 39 -5.13 3.46 -4.03
N ASN A 40 -5.86 4.55 -3.72
CA ASN A 40 -6.46 5.39 -4.74
C ASN A 40 -5.41 5.85 -5.77
N PRO A 41 -5.63 5.67 -7.08
CA PRO A 41 -4.67 6.03 -8.13
C PRO A 41 -4.20 7.49 -8.10
N LYS A 42 -4.99 8.40 -7.55
CA LYS A 42 -4.60 9.82 -7.36
C LYS A 42 -3.32 9.98 -6.51
N ILE A 43 -3.01 9.00 -5.65
CA ILE A 43 -1.80 9.04 -4.83
C ILE A 43 -0.57 8.80 -5.72
N LEU A 44 -0.66 7.91 -6.70
CA LEU A 44 0.40 7.67 -7.66
C LEU A 44 0.67 8.91 -8.51
N ASN A 45 -0.40 9.58 -9.00
CA ASN A 45 -0.27 10.82 -9.77
C ASN A 45 0.43 11.93 -8.97
N LYS A 46 0.14 12.06 -7.67
CA LYS A 46 0.84 13.01 -6.79
C LYS A 46 2.33 12.72 -6.63
N ASN A 47 2.76 11.50 -6.90
CA ASN A 47 4.14 11.07 -6.86
C ASN A 47 4.79 10.98 -8.26
N ASN A 48 4.22 11.64 -9.26
CA ASN A 48 4.69 11.64 -10.65
C ASN A 48 4.87 10.23 -11.22
N CYS A 49 4.01 9.29 -10.84
CA CYS A 49 4.04 7.92 -11.32
C CYS A 49 3.14 7.77 -12.55
N ASN A 50 3.70 7.26 -13.64
CA ASN A 50 2.96 6.91 -14.85
C ASN A 50 3.16 5.46 -15.28
N GLU A 51 4.04 4.74 -14.62
CA GLU A 51 4.33 3.33 -14.90
C GLU A 51 4.52 2.56 -13.59
N VAL A 52 3.88 1.40 -13.49
CA VAL A 52 3.95 0.54 -12.31
C VAL A 52 4.27 -0.91 -12.67
N PHE A 53 4.83 -1.62 -11.69
CA PHE A 53 4.96 -3.07 -11.71
C PHE A 53 4.05 -3.68 -10.66
N MET A 54 3.35 -4.74 -11.03
CA MET A 54 2.53 -5.57 -10.15
C MET A 54 2.71 -7.04 -10.55
N ALA A 55 2.87 -7.93 -9.59
CA ALA A 55 2.96 -9.36 -9.86
C ALA A 55 2.20 -10.18 -8.82
N GLU A 56 1.42 -11.15 -9.30
CA GLU A 56 0.93 -12.24 -8.48
C GLU A 56 2.10 -13.18 -8.18
N ASP A 57 2.21 -13.67 -6.95
CA ASP A 57 3.36 -14.46 -6.52
C ASP A 57 2.93 -15.71 -5.74
N LEU A 58 3.41 -16.87 -6.17
CA LEU A 58 3.07 -18.14 -5.54
C LEU A 58 3.64 -18.23 -4.12
N GLY A 59 4.88 -17.78 -3.92
CA GLY A 59 5.53 -17.80 -2.61
C GLY A 59 4.77 -16.96 -1.59
N LEU A 60 4.38 -15.74 -1.96
CA LEU A 60 3.56 -14.85 -1.12
C LEU A 60 2.15 -15.41 -0.85
N CYS A 61 1.61 -16.21 -1.77
CA CYS A 61 0.32 -16.87 -1.59
C CYS A 61 0.38 -18.15 -0.75
N THR A 62 1.56 -18.75 -0.57
CA THR A 62 1.72 -20.10 0.02
C THR A 62 2.60 -20.16 1.27
N TYR A 63 3.28 -19.07 1.65
CA TYR A 63 4.11 -19.06 2.87
C TYR A 63 3.29 -19.35 4.14
N PHE A 64 1.98 -19.09 4.12
CA PHE A 64 0.98 -19.63 5.01
C PHE A 64 -0.12 -20.33 4.21
N LYS A 65 -0.77 -21.31 4.84
CA LYS A 65 -1.95 -21.96 4.24
C LYS A 65 -3.17 -21.05 4.38
N HIS A 66 -3.24 -20.04 3.51
CA HIS A 66 -4.34 -19.08 3.50
C HIS A 66 -5.66 -19.72 3.08
N HIS A 67 -6.77 -19.28 3.64
CA HIS A 67 -8.09 -19.69 3.19
C HIS A 67 -8.34 -19.23 1.73
N LYS A 68 -8.96 -20.08 0.92
CA LYS A 68 -9.23 -19.81 -0.52
C LYS A 68 -9.96 -18.48 -0.76
N ALA A 69 -10.92 -18.11 0.11
CA ALA A 69 -11.61 -16.83 -0.01
C ALA A 69 -10.67 -15.62 0.16
N LYS A 70 -9.63 -15.73 1.00
CA LYS A 70 -8.60 -14.68 1.13
C LYS A 70 -7.79 -14.56 -0.16
N LEU A 71 -7.35 -15.68 -0.72
CA LEU A 71 -6.61 -15.70 -2.00
C LEU A 71 -7.47 -15.12 -3.12
N TYR A 72 -8.74 -15.53 -3.19
CA TYR A 72 -9.70 -14.98 -4.14
C TYR A 72 -9.82 -13.46 -4.02
N LEU A 73 -10.00 -12.94 -2.81
CA LEU A 73 -10.12 -11.51 -2.56
C LEU A 73 -8.88 -10.75 -3.05
N PHE A 74 -7.68 -11.20 -2.67
CA PHE A 74 -6.44 -10.52 -3.04
C PHE A 74 -6.19 -10.52 -4.55
N LEU A 75 -6.29 -11.71 -5.19
CA LEU A 75 -6.03 -11.83 -6.62
C LEU A 75 -7.07 -11.07 -7.46
N THR A 76 -8.35 -11.11 -7.05
CA THR A 76 -9.41 -10.33 -7.69
C THR A 76 -9.13 -8.83 -7.56
N ALA A 77 -8.86 -8.36 -6.35
CA ALA A 77 -8.60 -6.94 -6.11
C ALA A 77 -7.36 -6.44 -6.87
N MET A 78 -6.30 -7.24 -6.97
CA MET A 78 -5.11 -6.90 -7.74
C MET A 78 -5.42 -6.74 -9.23
N ARG A 79 -6.22 -7.63 -9.83
CA ARG A 79 -6.59 -7.56 -11.25
C ARG A 79 -7.52 -6.39 -11.53
N GLU A 80 -8.51 -6.15 -10.68
CA GLU A 80 -9.39 -4.99 -10.80
C GLU A 80 -8.62 -3.67 -10.64
N TYR A 81 -7.67 -3.62 -9.71
CA TYR A 81 -6.82 -2.44 -9.53
C TYR A 81 -5.92 -2.19 -10.75
N ARG A 82 -5.34 -3.23 -11.35
CA ARG A 82 -4.64 -3.11 -12.64
C ARG A 82 -5.53 -2.43 -13.69
N ASP A 83 -6.79 -2.87 -13.81
CA ASP A 83 -7.73 -2.32 -14.79
C ASP A 83 -8.09 -0.87 -14.47
N GLU A 84 -8.24 -0.54 -13.18
CA GLU A 84 -8.44 0.84 -12.71
C GLU A 84 -7.24 1.72 -13.05
N LEU A 85 -6.02 1.28 -12.78
CA LEU A 85 -4.80 2.02 -13.13
C LEU A 85 -4.71 2.27 -14.64
N THR A 86 -5.00 1.27 -15.44
CA THR A 86 -5.00 1.38 -16.91
C THR A 86 -6.04 2.41 -17.40
N LYS A 87 -7.25 2.42 -16.82
CA LYS A 87 -8.27 3.43 -17.09
C LYS A 87 -7.82 4.84 -16.69
N ASN A 88 -6.96 4.96 -15.70
CA ASN A 88 -6.35 6.23 -15.27
C ASN A 88 -5.06 6.58 -16.03
N SER A 89 -4.81 5.96 -17.19
CA SER A 89 -3.66 6.20 -18.06
C SER A 89 -2.30 5.91 -17.40
N ILE A 90 -2.27 5.04 -16.40
CA ILE A 90 -1.05 4.54 -15.79
C ILE A 90 -0.68 3.24 -16.51
N LYS A 91 0.53 3.16 -17.02
CA LYS A 91 1.06 1.95 -17.65
C LYS A 91 1.34 0.88 -16.61
N VAL A 92 0.73 -0.31 -16.76
CA VAL A 92 0.86 -1.39 -15.78
C VAL A 92 1.61 -2.56 -16.37
N ASN A 93 2.76 -2.90 -15.81
CA ASN A 93 3.46 -4.16 -16.06
C ASN A 93 2.93 -5.18 -15.06
N TYR A 94 1.89 -5.91 -15.45
CA TYR A 94 1.20 -6.88 -14.60
C TYR A 94 1.58 -8.31 -14.99
N PHE A 95 1.92 -9.13 -14.01
CA PHE A 95 2.27 -10.53 -14.19
C PHE A 95 1.34 -11.42 -13.40
N LYS A 96 0.53 -12.20 -14.10
CA LYS A 96 -0.34 -13.19 -13.48
C LYS A 96 0.47 -14.38 -12.97
N LEU A 97 -0.08 -15.08 -11.99
CA LEU A 97 0.55 -16.23 -11.37
C LEU A 97 0.88 -17.35 -12.39
N ASP A 98 -0.02 -17.60 -13.32
CA ASP A 98 0.08 -18.64 -14.35
C ASP A 98 0.87 -18.21 -15.60
N GLU A 99 1.27 -16.96 -15.69
CA GLU A 99 2.13 -16.40 -16.74
C GLU A 99 3.61 -16.36 -16.31
N ARG A 100 3.92 -16.80 -15.10
CA ARG A 100 5.29 -16.86 -14.59
C ARG A 100 5.85 -18.27 -14.77
N ASP A 101 6.92 -18.38 -15.52
CA ASP A 101 7.56 -19.67 -15.87
C ASP A 101 8.43 -20.24 -14.73
N ASP A 102 8.72 -19.45 -13.73
CA ASP A 102 9.63 -19.82 -12.66
C ASP A 102 9.02 -19.67 -11.27
N ASN A 103 9.51 -20.48 -10.34
CA ASN A 103 9.20 -20.39 -8.91
C ASN A 103 10.14 -19.41 -8.19
N ASP A 104 10.71 -18.44 -8.91
CA ASP A 104 11.57 -17.43 -8.31
C ASP A 104 10.82 -16.67 -7.22
N LYS A 105 11.53 -16.35 -6.16
CA LYS A 105 11.03 -15.43 -5.14
C LYS A 105 10.66 -14.09 -5.79
N TYR A 106 9.72 -13.40 -5.20
CA TYR A 106 9.25 -12.10 -5.68
C TYR A 106 10.39 -11.12 -5.94
N SER A 107 11.36 -11.01 -5.02
CA SER A 107 12.51 -10.12 -5.14
C SER A 107 13.42 -10.45 -6.35
N ILE A 108 13.64 -11.74 -6.61
CA ILE A 108 14.43 -12.21 -7.75
C ILE A 108 13.71 -11.89 -9.06
N PHE A 109 12.44 -12.21 -9.14
CA PHE A 109 11.62 -11.92 -10.33
C PHE A 109 11.58 -10.41 -10.62
N LEU A 110 11.34 -9.59 -9.59
CA LEU A 110 11.34 -8.13 -9.72
C LEU A 110 12.71 -7.63 -10.22
N ALA A 111 13.82 -8.08 -9.63
CA ALA A 111 15.15 -7.65 -10.04
C ALA A 111 15.45 -7.99 -11.51
N LYS A 112 15.11 -9.21 -11.96
CA LYS A 112 15.24 -9.63 -13.36
C LYS A 112 14.46 -8.70 -14.30
N PHE A 113 13.20 -8.39 -13.93
CA PHE A 113 12.36 -7.47 -14.71
C PHE A 113 12.98 -6.07 -14.78
N LEU A 114 13.38 -5.49 -13.66
CA LEU A 114 13.97 -4.14 -13.60
C LEU A 114 15.23 -4.05 -14.43
N LYS A 115 16.12 -5.05 -14.34
CA LYS A 115 17.34 -5.12 -15.18
C LYS A 115 17.00 -5.21 -16.66
N SER A 116 16.01 -5.99 -17.06
CA SER A 116 15.59 -6.09 -18.46
C SER A 116 15.11 -4.75 -19.03
N LYS A 117 14.55 -3.89 -18.16
CA LYS A 117 14.11 -2.53 -18.48
C LYS A 117 15.18 -1.45 -18.26
N LYS A 118 16.36 -1.84 -17.74
CA LYS A 118 17.45 -0.91 -17.34
C LYS A 118 16.99 0.11 -16.29
N ILE A 119 16.12 -0.31 -15.37
CA ILE A 119 15.63 0.48 -14.25
C ILE A 119 16.49 0.15 -13.04
N ASN A 120 17.20 1.13 -12.50
CA ASN A 120 18.06 1.01 -11.32
C ASN A 120 17.56 1.81 -10.11
N HIS A 121 16.42 2.51 -10.24
CA HIS A 121 15.77 3.23 -9.15
C HIS A 121 14.27 3.06 -9.23
N ILE A 122 13.67 2.71 -8.11
CA ILE A 122 12.22 2.47 -7.99
C ILE A 122 11.64 3.19 -6.79
N HIS A 123 10.33 3.42 -6.86
CA HIS A 123 9.53 3.91 -5.74
C HIS A 123 8.57 2.82 -5.29
N MET A 124 8.31 2.74 -4.01
CA MET A 124 7.26 1.90 -3.45
C MET A 124 6.76 2.45 -2.12
N PHE A 125 5.56 2.08 -1.73
CA PHE A 125 5.07 2.43 -0.40
C PHE A 125 5.82 1.62 0.67
N GLU A 126 5.95 2.19 1.88
CA GLU A 126 6.48 1.46 3.03
C GLU A 126 5.81 0.10 3.15
N ILE A 127 6.60 -0.94 3.39
CA ILE A 127 6.12 -2.32 3.47
C ILE A 127 5.79 -2.63 4.92
N GLU A 128 4.62 -3.20 5.17
CA GLU A 128 4.13 -3.51 6.52
C GLU A 128 4.74 -4.79 7.08
N ASP A 129 5.06 -5.76 6.21
CA ASP A 129 5.76 -6.99 6.56
C ASP A 129 7.26 -6.76 6.64
N LYS A 130 7.79 -6.74 7.86
CA LYS A 130 9.20 -6.44 8.12
C LYS A 130 10.16 -7.47 7.53
N GLU A 131 9.82 -8.75 7.56
CA GLU A 131 10.70 -9.81 7.04
C GLU A 131 10.77 -9.75 5.52
N PHE A 132 9.64 -9.53 4.87
CA PHE A 132 9.57 -9.33 3.43
C PHE A 132 10.31 -8.05 3.01
N GLU A 133 10.15 -6.94 3.75
CA GLU A 133 10.90 -5.69 3.48
C GLU A 133 12.41 -5.91 3.52
N LEU A 134 12.91 -6.58 4.58
CA LEU A 134 14.35 -6.84 4.74
C LEU A 134 14.89 -7.73 3.61
N GLU A 135 14.15 -8.76 3.24
CA GLU A 135 14.53 -9.67 2.14
C GLU A 135 14.59 -8.93 0.82
N LEU A 136 13.53 -8.17 0.49
CA LEU A 136 13.43 -7.42 -0.75
C LEU A 136 14.53 -6.36 -0.87
N VAL A 137 14.70 -5.54 0.16
CA VAL A 137 15.73 -4.48 0.19
C VAL A 137 17.13 -5.06 0.07
N SER A 138 17.41 -6.15 0.82
CA SER A 138 18.71 -6.81 0.77
C SER A 138 19.01 -7.37 -0.63
N HIS A 139 18.02 -7.96 -1.30
CA HIS A 139 18.19 -8.51 -2.64
C HIS A 139 18.39 -7.41 -3.68
N LEU A 140 17.50 -6.42 -3.72
CA LEU A 140 17.60 -5.33 -4.72
C LEU A 140 18.89 -4.52 -4.58
N LYS A 141 19.36 -4.32 -3.34
CA LYS A 141 20.66 -3.68 -3.10
C LYS A 141 21.84 -4.46 -3.69
N LYS A 142 21.82 -5.81 -3.65
CA LYS A 142 22.86 -6.64 -4.28
C LYS A 142 22.84 -6.57 -5.81
N GLU A 143 21.71 -6.18 -6.36
CA GLU A 143 21.48 -6.04 -7.80
C GLU A 143 21.64 -4.59 -8.28
N ASP A 144 22.19 -3.70 -7.43
CA ASP A 144 22.42 -2.27 -7.68
C ASP A 144 21.14 -1.51 -8.05
N ILE A 145 20.02 -1.87 -7.39
CA ILE A 145 18.72 -1.21 -7.55
C ILE A 145 18.39 -0.44 -6.27
N GLU A 146 18.20 0.87 -6.41
CA GLU A 146 17.85 1.77 -5.33
C GLU A 146 16.33 1.82 -5.10
N ILE A 147 15.92 1.97 -3.85
CA ILE A 147 14.50 2.07 -3.45
C ILE A 147 14.27 3.39 -2.72
N THR A 148 13.31 4.18 -3.21
CA THR A 148 12.73 5.29 -2.46
C THR A 148 11.39 4.85 -1.87
N PHE A 149 11.33 4.77 -0.54
CA PHE A 149 10.07 4.50 0.15
C PHE A 149 9.20 5.75 0.25
N VAL A 150 7.96 5.63 -0.21
CA VAL A 150 6.91 6.63 -0.02
C VAL A 150 6.06 6.20 1.17
N LYS A 151 5.66 7.17 2.00
CA LYS A 151 4.84 6.89 3.18
C LYS A 151 3.56 6.18 2.81
N SER A 152 3.30 5.07 3.51
CA SER A 152 2.08 4.30 3.31
C SER A 152 0.86 5.10 3.77
N PRO A 153 -0.14 5.31 2.91
CA PRO A 153 -1.40 5.94 3.31
C PRO A 153 -2.31 5.01 4.13
N MET A 154 -1.88 3.77 4.36
CA MET A 154 -2.63 2.78 5.15
C MET A 154 -2.71 3.17 6.63
N PHE A 155 -1.71 3.91 7.14
CA PHE A 155 -1.61 4.26 8.55
C PHE A 155 -1.69 5.77 8.76
N LEU A 156 -2.38 6.17 9.83
CA LEU A 156 -2.47 7.57 10.26
C LEU A 156 -1.17 8.07 10.87
N PHE A 157 -0.35 7.16 11.40
CA PHE A 157 0.96 7.44 12.00
C PHE A 157 2.07 6.83 11.19
N LYS A 158 3.17 7.55 11.12
CA LYS A 158 4.40 7.09 10.49
C LYS A 158 5.19 6.20 11.46
N ARG A 159 6.11 5.42 10.94
CA ARG A 159 7.02 4.61 11.77
C ARG A 159 7.83 5.46 12.74
N GLU A 160 8.34 6.61 12.26
CA GLU A 160 9.09 7.56 13.07
C GLU A 160 8.27 8.22 14.18
N ASP A 161 6.96 8.35 14.05
CA ASP A 161 6.09 8.93 15.08
C ASP A 161 5.96 8.01 16.31
N PHE A 162 6.14 6.70 16.11
CA PHE A 162 6.08 5.73 17.20
C PHE A 162 7.30 5.81 18.13
N VAL A 163 8.48 6.07 17.59
CA VAL A 163 9.75 6.06 18.35
C VAL A 163 9.73 7.02 19.54
N PRO A 164 9.34 8.31 19.42
CA PRO A 164 9.23 9.21 20.56
C PRO A 164 8.17 8.76 21.58
N MET A 165 7.08 8.16 21.12
CA MET A 165 6.02 7.66 21.99
C MET A 165 6.45 6.45 22.81
N ALA A 166 7.42 5.70 22.31
CA ALA A 166 7.96 4.49 22.91
C ALA A 166 9.18 4.75 23.80
N LYS A 167 9.87 5.88 23.64
CA LYS A 167 11.13 6.22 24.33
C LYS A 167 11.01 6.05 25.85
N GLY A 168 11.97 5.34 26.45
CA GLY A 168 12.05 5.14 27.91
C GLY A 168 11.10 4.10 28.48
N LYS A 169 10.29 3.41 27.67
CA LYS A 169 9.36 2.38 28.14
C LYS A 169 9.94 0.99 27.95
N LYS A 170 9.88 0.17 29.02
CA LYS A 170 10.22 -1.27 28.95
C LYS A 170 9.15 -2.11 28.25
N VAL A 171 7.89 -1.68 28.32
CA VAL A 171 6.75 -2.40 27.74
C VAL A 171 5.89 -1.43 26.94
N TYR A 172 5.59 -1.79 25.73
CA TYR A 172 4.72 -1.04 24.83
C TYR A 172 3.29 -1.59 24.92
N ARG A 173 2.35 -0.75 25.36
CA ARG A 173 0.93 -1.12 25.41
C ARG A 173 0.19 -0.40 24.32
N MET A 174 -0.52 -1.14 23.46
CA MET A 174 -1.34 -0.60 22.38
C MET A 174 -2.36 0.41 22.92
N SER A 175 -2.95 0.16 24.10
CA SER A 175 -3.89 1.08 24.73
C SER A 175 -3.29 2.48 24.99
N SER A 176 -2.02 2.55 25.43
CA SER A 176 -1.34 3.83 25.65
C SER A 176 -1.03 4.56 24.34
N PHE A 177 -0.66 3.82 23.29
CA PHE A 177 -0.48 4.38 21.94
C PHE A 177 -1.81 4.91 21.40
N TYR A 178 -2.86 4.11 21.47
CA TYR A 178 -4.20 4.46 21.02
C TYR A 178 -4.74 5.76 21.66
N GLN A 179 -4.58 5.91 22.99
CA GLN A 179 -4.99 7.14 23.66
C GLN A 179 -4.21 8.37 23.17
N LYS A 180 -2.89 8.25 23.01
CA LYS A 180 -2.06 9.34 22.48
C LYS A 180 -2.43 9.67 21.05
N ALA A 181 -2.65 8.64 20.22
CA ALA A 181 -3.06 8.79 18.83
C ALA A 181 -4.39 9.55 18.72
N ARG A 182 -5.40 9.15 19.49
CA ARG A 182 -6.70 9.84 19.52
C ARG A 182 -6.59 11.29 19.91
N LYS A 183 -5.78 11.59 20.93
CA LYS A 183 -5.52 12.98 21.37
C LYS A 183 -4.84 13.80 20.29
N SER A 184 -3.75 13.30 19.71
CA SER A 184 -2.99 14.05 18.69
C SER A 184 -3.77 14.27 17.39
N LEU A 185 -4.71 13.38 17.05
CA LEU A 185 -5.57 13.49 15.88
C LEU A 185 -6.93 14.16 16.17
N ASN A 186 -7.19 14.49 17.41
CA ASN A 186 -8.47 15.04 17.89
C ASN A 186 -9.68 14.15 17.49
N ILE A 187 -9.51 12.82 17.64
CA ILE A 187 -10.54 11.84 17.28
C ILE A 187 -11.26 11.32 18.54
N LEU A 188 -12.59 11.49 18.60
CA LEU A 188 -13.44 11.06 19.72
C LEU A 188 -12.93 11.53 21.09
N VAL A 189 -12.42 12.75 21.15
CA VAL A 189 -12.05 13.47 22.38
C VAL A 189 -12.81 14.79 22.44
N ASP A 190 -13.07 15.26 23.65
CA ASP A 190 -13.65 16.58 23.92
C ASP A 190 -12.58 17.68 23.93
N GLU A 191 -12.97 18.91 24.24
CA GLU A 191 -12.08 20.08 24.34
C GLU A 191 -11.00 19.92 25.41
N ASP A 192 -11.29 19.17 26.47
CA ASP A 192 -10.34 18.83 27.56
C ASP A 192 -9.45 17.62 27.22
N GLN A 193 -9.47 17.10 26.00
CA GLN A 193 -8.75 15.89 25.58
C GLN A 193 -9.15 14.63 26.36
N LYS A 194 -10.39 14.59 26.89
CA LYS A 194 -11.00 13.41 27.51
C LYS A 194 -11.77 12.61 26.48
N PRO A 195 -11.93 11.28 26.64
CA PRO A 195 -12.64 10.46 25.69
C PRO A 195 -14.13 10.76 25.68
N ILE A 196 -14.72 11.00 24.52
CA ILE A 196 -16.17 11.05 24.33
C ILE A 196 -16.76 9.71 24.77
N GLY A 197 -17.82 9.74 25.57
CA GLY A 197 -18.43 8.55 26.20
C GLY A 197 -17.76 8.10 27.50
N GLY A 198 -16.83 8.91 28.06
CA GLY A 198 -16.23 8.71 29.39
C GLY A 198 -15.20 7.57 29.49
N LYS A 199 -14.98 6.79 28.42
CA LYS A 199 -14.05 5.67 28.40
C LYS A 199 -13.16 5.69 27.15
N TRP A 200 -11.93 5.21 27.29
CA TRP A 200 -10.99 5.05 26.16
C TRP A 200 -11.28 3.79 25.32
N SER A 201 -11.90 2.77 25.89
CA SER A 201 -12.21 1.53 25.21
C SER A 201 -13.58 1.01 25.66
N PHE A 202 -14.30 0.42 24.73
CA PHE A 202 -15.58 -0.27 24.96
C PHE A 202 -15.47 -1.76 24.63
N ASP A 203 -14.25 -2.33 24.60
CA ASP A 203 -13.98 -3.72 24.23
C ASP A 203 -14.67 -4.75 25.13
N GLU A 204 -15.03 -4.37 26.35
CA GLU A 204 -15.83 -5.21 27.26
C GLU A 204 -17.17 -5.64 26.63
N GLU A 205 -17.70 -4.82 25.72
CA GLU A 205 -18.98 -5.10 25.05
C GLU A 205 -18.84 -6.17 23.94
N ASN A 206 -17.65 -6.35 23.36
CA ASN A 206 -17.39 -7.26 22.23
C ASN A 206 -17.74 -8.73 22.51
N ARG A 207 -17.73 -9.13 23.78
CA ARG A 207 -17.99 -10.51 24.20
C ARG A 207 -19.38 -10.74 24.77
N LYS A 208 -20.21 -9.71 24.82
CA LYS A 208 -21.59 -9.82 25.28
C LYS A 208 -22.45 -10.47 24.20
N LYS A 209 -23.46 -11.23 24.64
CA LYS A 209 -24.47 -11.78 23.72
C LYS A 209 -25.22 -10.64 23.06
N ILE A 210 -25.51 -10.78 21.79
CA ILE A 210 -26.40 -9.87 21.08
C ILE A 210 -27.77 -9.95 21.74
N PRO A 211 -28.39 -8.81 22.09
CA PRO A 211 -29.73 -8.79 22.71
C PRO A 211 -30.75 -9.48 21.80
N LYS A 212 -31.77 -10.10 22.42
CA LYS A 212 -32.89 -10.66 21.66
C LYS A 212 -33.62 -9.54 20.88
N GLY A 213 -33.99 -9.82 19.63
CA GLY A 213 -34.68 -8.86 18.76
C GLY A 213 -33.75 -7.95 17.94
N VAL A 214 -32.43 -8.05 18.07
CA VAL A 214 -31.49 -7.38 17.17
C VAL A 214 -31.33 -8.25 15.93
N GLU A 215 -31.85 -7.77 14.82
CA GLU A 215 -31.72 -8.43 13.52
C GLU A 215 -30.37 -8.10 12.89
N PRO A 216 -29.73 -9.07 12.23
CA PRO A 216 -28.50 -8.79 11.49
C PRO A 216 -28.80 -7.85 10.30
N PRO A 217 -27.82 -7.02 9.87
CA PRO A 217 -28.02 -6.20 8.69
C PRO A 217 -28.27 -7.08 7.46
N LYS A 218 -29.05 -6.57 6.50
CA LYS A 218 -29.28 -7.27 5.23
C LYS A 218 -27.98 -7.49 4.51
N ASN A 219 -27.78 -8.72 4.01
CA ASN A 219 -26.62 -9.05 3.20
C ASN A 219 -26.58 -8.19 1.93
N LEU A 220 -25.48 -7.49 1.72
CA LEU A 220 -25.24 -6.75 0.49
C LEU A 220 -24.96 -7.75 -0.64
N LYS A 221 -25.57 -7.52 -1.79
CA LYS A 221 -25.30 -8.29 -3.01
C LYS A 221 -24.40 -7.45 -3.92
N PHE A 222 -23.28 -8.01 -4.32
CA PHE A 222 -22.36 -7.39 -5.26
C PHE A 222 -22.37 -8.14 -6.58
N LYS A 223 -22.04 -7.44 -7.67
CA LYS A 223 -21.76 -8.11 -8.95
C LYS A 223 -20.46 -8.89 -8.82
N SER A 224 -20.41 -10.05 -9.45
CA SER A 224 -19.16 -10.78 -9.60
C SER A 224 -18.16 -9.97 -10.44
N SER A 225 -16.89 -10.07 -10.08
CA SER A 225 -15.80 -9.51 -10.89
C SER A 225 -15.77 -10.13 -12.29
N GLU A 226 -15.33 -9.38 -13.28
CA GLU A 226 -15.04 -9.91 -14.63
C GLU A 226 -13.92 -10.97 -14.57
N HIS A 227 -13.05 -10.92 -13.56
CA HIS A 227 -11.97 -11.90 -13.34
C HIS A 227 -12.40 -13.14 -12.55
N HIS A 228 -13.68 -13.26 -12.16
CA HIS A 228 -14.17 -14.31 -11.28
C HIS A 228 -13.78 -15.72 -11.74
N ASN A 229 -14.14 -16.07 -12.97
CA ASN A 229 -13.93 -17.42 -13.49
C ASN A 229 -12.44 -17.78 -13.58
N ASP A 230 -11.63 -16.86 -14.08
CA ASP A 230 -10.19 -17.05 -14.20
C ASP A 230 -9.55 -17.32 -12.84
N ILE A 231 -9.93 -16.54 -11.83
CA ILE A 231 -9.36 -16.65 -10.47
C ILE A 231 -9.84 -17.92 -9.78
N ILE A 232 -11.11 -18.33 -9.95
CA ILE A 232 -11.59 -19.60 -9.42
C ILE A 232 -10.80 -20.78 -10.03
N ASN A 233 -10.58 -20.76 -11.34
CA ASN A 233 -9.78 -21.80 -12.01
C ASN A 233 -8.33 -21.81 -11.49
N LEU A 234 -7.72 -20.65 -11.33
CA LEU A 234 -6.38 -20.51 -10.80
C LEU A 234 -6.29 -21.04 -9.35
N ILE A 235 -7.25 -20.71 -8.49
CA ILE A 235 -7.30 -21.19 -7.11
C ILE A 235 -7.45 -22.72 -7.09
N ASN A 236 -8.31 -23.28 -7.91
CA ASN A 236 -8.49 -24.72 -7.98
C ASN A 236 -7.22 -25.43 -8.48
N LYS A 237 -6.47 -24.82 -9.40
CA LYS A 237 -5.22 -25.37 -9.94
C LYS A 237 -4.08 -25.34 -8.93
N TYR A 238 -3.81 -24.19 -8.31
CA TYR A 238 -2.61 -23.98 -7.50
C TYR A 238 -2.83 -24.13 -6.00
N PHE A 239 -4.06 -23.95 -5.50
CA PHE A 239 -4.39 -23.88 -4.09
C PHE A 239 -5.45 -24.90 -3.66
N ASN A 240 -5.51 -26.05 -4.32
CA ASN A 240 -6.52 -27.07 -4.02
C ASN A 240 -6.42 -27.65 -2.60
N LYS A 241 -5.23 -27.58 -1.97
CA LYS A 241 -4.96 -28.04 -0.61
C LYS A 241 -5.10 -26.96 0.48
N HIS A 242 -5.49 -25.75 0.09
CA HIS A 242 -5.71 -24.63 1.00
C HIS A 242 -7.10 -24.62 1.62
#